data_6cfdc21bf54824a2628f44aed97c2c2b
#
_entry.id   6cfdc21bf54824a2628f44aed97c2c2b
#
_cell.length_a   1.000
_cell.length_b   1.000
_cell.length_c   1.000
_cell.angle_alpha   90.00
_cell.angle_beta   90.00
_cell.angle_gamma   90.00
#
_symmetry.space_group_name_H-M   'P 1'
#
loop_
_entity.id
_entity.type
_entity.pdbx_description
1 polymer ?
#
loop_
_entity_poly.entity_id
_entity_poly.type
_entity_poly.pdbx_seq_one_letter_code
_entity_poly.pdbx_strand_id
1 'polypeptide(L)'
;IFVDSKAQKTDGYQLSKAILLDETSEFNAKPELEIYADDVKCSHGSASGSLNEDSIFYLMSRGLNYHQSKELLINGFLLDVVEKITDNEIRNLIKNIIGLKE
;
A
#
# COMPACT_ATOMS: atom_id res chain seq x y z
N ILE A 1 -14.97 2.62 6.13
CA ILE A 1 -15.29 1.38 6.89
C ILE A 1 -16.73 1.50 7.34
N PHE A 2 -17.56 0.51 6.95
CA PHE A 2 -18.94 0.38 7.46
C PHE A 2 -19.00 -0.75 8.49
N VAL A 3 -19.55 -0.48 9.67
CA VAL A 3 -19.74 -1.47 10.74
C VAL A 3 -21.20 -1.47 11.14
N ASP A 4 -21.90 -2.56 10.80
CA ASP A 4 -23.31 -2.77 11.17
C ASP A 4 -23.48 -2.88 12.71
N SER A 5 -24.65 -2.50 13.23
CA SER A 5 -24.96 -2.56 14.66
C SER A 5 -24.83 -3.96 15.27
N LYS A 6 -24.96 -5.00 14.46
CA LYS A 6 -24.81 -6.41 14.87
C LYS A 6 -23.34 -6.86 14.85
N ALA A 7 -22.44 -6.12 14.21
CA ALA A 7 -21.03 -6.48 14.06
C ALA A 7 -20.19 -6.02 15.27
N GLN A 8 -20.59 -6.45 16.46
CA GLN A 8 -19.86 -6.15 17.69
C GLN A 8 -18.48 -6.82 17.70
N LYS A 9 -17.51 -6.22 18.40
CA LYS A 9 -16.10 -6.64 18.50
C LYS A 9 -15.34 -6.60 17.18
N THR A 10 -15.83 -5.87 16.18
CA THR A 10 -15.07 -5.61 14.97
C THR A 10 -13.76 -4.89 15.31
N ASP A 11 -12.66 -5.40 14.80
CA ASP A 11 -11.35 -4.75 14.83
C ASP A 11 -10.96 -4.45 13.36
N GLY A 12 -11.17 -3.23 12.93
CA GLY A 12 -11.00 -2.79 11.55
C GLY A 12 -9.98 -1.65 11.44
N TYR A 13 -9.00 -1.83 10.55
CA TYR A 13 -8.03 -0.80 10.22
C TYR A 13 -7.93 -0.62 8.71
N GLN A 14 -8.07 0.63 8.24
CA GLN A 14 -7.89 1.01 6.85
C GLN A 14 -6.59 1.82 6.71
N LEU A 15 -5.71 1.37 5.85
CA LEU A 15 -4.49 2.11 5.50
C LEU A 15 -4.48 2.38 4.00
N SER A 16 -4.42 3.68 3.63
CA SER A 16 -4.27 4.12 2.24
C SER A 16 -2.88 4.73 2.07
N LYS A 17 -2.08 4.15 1.16
CA LYS A 17 -0.72 4.64 0.87
C LYS A 17 -0.59 4.92 -0.63
N ALA A 18 0.12 5.97 -0.99
CA ALA A 18 0.43 6.30 -2.37
C ALA A 18 1.90 6.71 -2.53
N ILE A 19 2.52 6.25 -3.62
CA ILE A 19 3.77 6.82 -4.13
C ILE A 19 3.44 7.65 -5.35
N LEU A 20 3.79 8.93 -5.31
CA LEU A 20 3.65 9.85 -6.41
C LEU A 20 4.89 9.73 -7.30
N LEU A 21 4.68 9.34 -8.56
CA LEU A 21 5.78 9.07 -9.50
C LEU A 21 6.09 10.26 -10.41
N ASP A 22 5.28 11.31 -10.33
CA ASP A 22 5.37 12.51 -11.15
C ASP A 22 5.00 13.73 -10.32
N GLU A 23 5.64 14.86 -10.57
CA GLU A 23 5.42 16.11 -9.82
C GLU A 23 4.01 16.69 -10.03
N THR A 24 3.32 16.28 -11.10
CA THR A 24 1.94 16.69 -11.39
C THR A 24 0.89 15.76 -10.79
N SER A 25 1.32 14.64 -10.19
CA SER A 25 0.44 13.67 -9.57
C SER A 25 -0.01 14.12 -8.18
N GLU A 26 -1.27 13.88 -7.86
CA GLU A 26 -1.87 14.23 -6.58
C GLU A 26 -2.61 13.03 -5.99
N PHE A 27 -2.55 12.88 -4.68
CA PHE A 27 -3.28 11.87 -3.93
C PHE A 27 -4.10 12.52 -2.82
N ASN A 28 -5.43 12.45 -2.97
CA ASN A 28 -6.38 12.94 -2.00
C ASN A 28 -7.09 11.76 -1.30
N ALA A 29 -6.73 11.50 -0.04
CA ALA A 29 -7.39 10.48 0.78
C ALA A 29 -8.57 11.08 1.54
N LYS A 30 -9.75 10.45 1.39
CA LYS A 30 -10.96 10.78 2.16
C LYS A 30 -11.49 9.52 2.84
N PRO A 31 -10.90 9.10 3.98
CA PRO A 31 -11.41 7.95 4.71
C PRO A 31 -12.74 8.29 5.37
N GLU A 32 -13.71 7.38 5.27
CA GLU A 32 -15.02 7.50 5.91
C GLU A 32 -15.25 6.33 6.84
N LEU A 33 -15.73 6.60 8.05
CA LEU A 33 -16.11 5.62 9.06
C LEU A 33 -17.58 5.76 9.39
N GLU A 34 -18.37 4.72 9.09
CA GLU A 34 -19.78 4.59 9.48
C GLU A 34 -19.89 3.44 10.47
N ILE A 35 -19.97 3.76 11.77
CA ILE A 35 -19.91 2.78 12.84
C ILE A 35 -21.21 2.83 13.63
N TYR A 36 -21.97 1.76 13.56
CA TYR A 36 -23.25 1.59 14.23
C TYR A 36 -23.21 0.59 15.40
N ALA A 37 -22.05 0.02 15.70
CA ALA A 37 -21.81 -0.86 16.84
C ALA A 37 -20.99 -0.15 17.91
N ASP A 38 -21.23 -0.48 19.19
CA ASP A 38 -20.62 0.23 20.34
C ASP A 38 -19.29 -0.38 20.77
N ASP A 39 -19.17 -1.71 20.71
CA ASP A 39 -17.96 -2.44 21.15
C ASP A 39 -17.08 -2.80 19.94
N VAL A 40 -16.37 -1.81 19.43
CA VAL A 40 -15.49 -1.96 18.26
C VAL A 40 -14.20 -1.16 18.38
N LYS A 41 -13.20 -1.57 17.62
CA LYS A 41 -11.96 -0.83 17.38
C LYS A 41 -11.84 -0.55 15.89
N CYS A 42 -12.04 0.69 15.48
CA CYS A 42 -11.93 1.08 14.09
C CYS A 42 -11.07 2.33 13.96
N SER A 43 -10.13 2.26 13.06
CA SER A 43 -9.22 3.38 12.78
C SER A 43 -8.79 3.40 11.32
N HIS A 44 -8.24 4.53 10.91
CA HIS A 44 -7.69 4.68 9.58
C HIS A 44 -6.37 5.46 9.62
N GLY A 45 -5.59 5.28 8.56
CA GLY A 45 -4.40 6.08 8.29
C GLY A 45 -4.26 6.34 6.81
N SER A 46 -3.58 7.40 6.45
CA SER A 46 -3.18 7.66 5.07
C SER A 46 -1.78 8.27 5.04
N ALA A 47 -1.04 7.92 3.99
CA ALA A 47 0.28 8.48 3.74
C ALA A 47 0.53 8.58 2.23
N SER A 48 1.15 9.67 1.81
CA SER A 48 1.61 9.82 0.44
C SER A 48 2.99 10.46 0.42
N GLY A 49 3.74 10.19 -0.62
CA GLY A 49 5.05 10.77 -0.82
C GLY A 49 5.61 10.42 -2.19
N SER A 50 6.68 11.09 -2.58
CA SER A 50 7.47 10.75 -3.76
C SER A 50 8.44 9.60 -3.45
N LEU A 51 9.07 9.07 -4.49
CA LEU A 51 10.20 8.14 -4.32
C LEU A 51 11.34 8.85 -3.58
N ASN A 52 11.94 8.14 -2.63
CA ASN A 52 13.06 8.65 -1.86
C ASN A 52 14.33 8.69 -2.72
N GLU A 53 14.84 9.88 -3.01
CA GLU A 53 16.02 10.10 -3.83
C GLU A 53 17.30 9.52 -3.21
N ASP A 54 17.42 9.52 -1.88
CA ASP A 54 18.56 8.89 -1.19
C ASP A 54 18.55 7.37 -1.37
N SER A 55 17.37 6.75 -1.37
CA SER A 55 17.22 5.33 -1.66
C SER A 55 17.58 5.00 -3.09
N ILE A 56 17.18 5.83 -4.05
CA ILE A 56 17.57 5.68 -5.46
C ILE A 56 19.10 5.79 -5.58
N PHE A 57 19.70 6.82 -4.99
CA PHE A 57 21.13 7.03 -5.01
C PHE A 57 21.89 5.83 -4.40
N TYR A 58 21.42 5.32 -3.26
CA TYR A 58 22.01 4.14 -2.63
C TYR A 58 22.00 2.92 -3.56
N LEU A 59 20.87 2.62 -4.19
CA LEU A 59 20.73 1.51 -5.12
C LEU A 59 21.63 1.67 -6.35
N MET A 60 21.71 2.89 -6.89
CA MET A 60 22.63 3.20 -7.99
C MET A 60 24.10 3.01 -7.58
N SER A 61 24.48 3.35 -6.36
CA SER A 61 25.83 3.11 -5.84
C SER A 61 26.17 1.63 -5.68
N ARG A 62 25.14 0.77 -5.65
CA ARG A 62 25.25 -0.69 -5.64
C ARG A 62 25.24 -1.34 -7.02
N GLY A 63 25.20 -0.53 -8.09
CA GLY A 63 25.35 -1.00 -9.47
C GLY A 63 24.04 -1.08 -10.27
N LEU A 64 22.91 -0.67 -9.71
CA LEU A 64 21.67 -0.54 -10.44
C LEU A 64 21.63 0.79 -11.22
N ASN A 65 21.04 0.80 -12.41
CA ASN A 65 20.75 2.07 -13.06
C ASN A 65 19.51 2.73 -12.44
N TYR A 66 19.24 3.99 -12.83
CA TYR A 66 18.11 4.76 -12.27
C TYR A 66 16.75 4.05 -12.46
N HIS A 67 16.49 3.51 -13.66
CA HIS A 67 15.24 2.81 -13.95
C HIS A 67 15.06 1.56 -13.08
N GLN A 68 16.10 0.75 -12.97
CA GLN A 68 16.10 -0.45 -12.11
C GLN A 68 15.90 -0.10 -10.64
N SER A 69 16.53 0.98 -10.16
CA SER A 69 16.39 1.45 -8.78
C SER A 69 14.96 1.90 -8.48
N LYS A 70 14.37 2.68 -9.40
CA LYS A 70 12.98 3.13 -9.32
C LYS A 70 12.00 1.94 -9.33
N GLU A 71 12.16 1.01 -10.26
CA GLU A 71 11.34 -0.19 -10.36
C GLU A 71 11.40 -1.04 -9.08
N LEU A 72 12.61 -1.23 -8.52
CA LEU A 72 12.78 -1.99 -7.29
C LEU A 72 12.05 -1.36 -6.10
N LEU A 73 12.10 -0.04 -5.95
CA LEU A 73 11.38 0.67 -4.88
C LEU A 73 9.86 0.58 -5.05
N ILE A 74 9.35 0.71 -6.28
CA ILE A 74 7.91 0.57 -6.57
C ILE A 74 7.46 -0.85 -6.28
N ASN A 75 8.21 -1.86 -6.71
CA ASN A 75 7.88 -3.26 -6.46
C ASN A 75 7.87 -3.57 -4.96
N GLY A 76 8.83 -3.07 -4.19
CA GLY A 76 8.86 -3.21 -2.73
C GLY A 76 7.63 -2.59 -2.06
N PHE A 77 7.20 -1.43 -2.51
CA PHE A 77 5.99 -0.77 -2.02
C PHE A 77 4.72 -1.59 -2.29
N LEU A 78 4.58 -2.15 -3.49
CA LEU A 78 3.43 -2.98 -3.85
C LEU A 78 3.44 -4.32 -3.10
N LEU A 79 4.61 -4.92 -2.94
CA LEU A 79 4.78 -6.18 -2.21
C LEU A 79 4.36 -6.07 -0.74
N ASP A 80 4.54 -4.91 -0.09
CA ASP A 80 4.11 -4.69 1.31
C ASP A 80 2.62 -5.00 1.54
N VAL A 81 1.80 -4.82 0.51
CA VAL A 81 0.36 -5.16 0.56
C VAL A 81 0.10 -6.58 0.07
N VAL A 82 0.72 -6.96 -1.05
CA VAL A 82 0.46 -8.25 -1.70
C VAL A 82 0.87 -9.43 -0.82
N GLU A 83 1.96 -9.30 -0.06
CA GLU A 83 2.42 -10.35 0.86
C GLU A 83 1.49 -10.57 2.07
N LYS A 84 0.55 -9.67 2.35
CA LYS A 84 -0.48 -9.85 3.38
C LYS A 84 -1.60 -10.80 2.93
N ILE A 85 -1.67 -11.12 1.65
CA ILE A 85 -2.62 -12.10 1.13
C ILE A 85 -2.14 -13.51 1.49
N THR A 86 -2.90 -14.19 2.34
CA THR A 86 -2.53 -15.52 2.87
C THR A 86 -2.69 -16.64 1.84
N ASP A 87 -3.63 -16.49 0.91
CA ASP A 87 -3.85 -17.44 -0.16
C ASP A 87 -2.78 -17.30 -1.25
N ASN A 88 -1.99 -18.36 -1.44
CA ASN A 88 -0.87 -18.36 -2.38
C ASN A 88 -1.30 -18.25 -3.85
N GLU A 89 -2.44 -18.86 -4.23
CA GLU A 89 -2.92 -18.82 -5.61
C GLU A 89 -3.38 -17.40 -5.97
N ILE A 90 -4.15 -16.79 -5.07
CA ILE A 90 -4.61 -15.41 -5.22
C ILE A 90 -3.43 -14.44 -5.23
N ARG A 91 -2.48 -14.60 -4.32
CA ARG A 91 -1.28 -13.77 -4.25
C ARG A 91 -0.47 -13.84 -5.54
N ASN A 92 -0.22 -15.03 -6.07
CA ASN A 92 0.51 -15.22 -7.32
C ASN A 92 -0.25 -14.65 -8.52
N LEU A 93 -1.57 -14.82 -8.56
CA LEU A 93 -2.41 -14.21 -9.60
C LEU A 93 -2.27 -12.68 -9.59
N ILE A 94 -2.33 -12.05 -8.41
CA ILE A 94 -2.19 -10.61 -8.28
C ILE A 94 -0.79 -10.17 -8.69
N LYS A 95 0.28 -10.84 -8.24
CA LYS A 95 1.65 -10.54 -8.66
C LYS A 95 1.79 -10.55 -10.18
N ASN A 96 1.22 -11.53 -10.85
CA ASN A 96 1.24 -11.63 -12.31
C ASN A 96 0.48 -10.48 -12.99
N ILE A 97 -0.71 -10.13 -12.47
CA ILE A 97 -1.56 -9.05 -13.05
C ILE A 97 -0.84 -7.70 -12.96
N ILE A 98 -0.21 -7.40 -11.82
CA ILE A 98 0.48 -6.11 -11.60
C ILE A 98 1.95 -6.12 -12.07
N GLY A 99 2.42 -7.22 -12.64
CA GLY A 99 3.76 -7.32 -13.22
C GLY A 99 4.89 -7.39 -12.20
N LEU A 100 4.61 -7.78 -10.96
CA LEU A 100 5.66 -8.04 -9.98
C LEU A 100 6.40 -9.32 -10.34
N LYS A 101 7.68 -9.18 -10.68
CA LYS A 101 8.59 -10.31 -10.90
C LYS A 101 9.21 -10.72 -9.57
N GLU A 102 9.39 -12.02 -9.40
CA GLU A 102 10.18 -12.56 -8.28
C GLU A 102 11.64 -12.15 -8.38
#